data_f67f180310f88b60460805a5424265ea
#
_entry.id   f67f180310f88b60460805a5424265ea
#
_cell.length_a   1.000
_cell.length_b   1.000
_cell.length_c   1.000
_cell.angle_alpha   90.00
_cell.angle_beta   90.00
_cell.angle_gamma   90.00
#
_symmetry.space_group_name_H-M   'P 1'
#
loop_
_entity.id
_entity.type
_entity.pdbx_description
1 polymer ?
#
loop_
_entity_poly.entity_id
_entity_poly.type
_entity_poly.pdbx_seq_one_letter_code
_entity_poly.pdbx_strand_id
1 'polypeptide(L)'
;MPRMGGHGAHGGMPGEKAKDFKGTLKKLFKYMGAFKVHMIFVAVFAVCGTVFNIAGPKILGKATTEIFNGLVSKVSGGSGMDFGRIGQILLMTLGLYLISALCSFIQGLIMTGVSQKTTYRLRKEISEKINRMPMNYFDTKPVGEILSRVTNDVDTLGQSLNQSATQLITSVTTIIGVLVMMLSISPLMTLVAILILPISVLLLSFVMKHSQRYFRGQQEYLGNVNGQVEEIYSGHNIIKAFNKEEDVIREFNATNDKLYDSAWKSQFFSGMMMPVMQFIGNLGYVAVAILGGYLTIKNAIEVGDIQSFIQYVRNFTQPIQQVAQVANMLQSTAAASERVFEFLDEAEEDQTVPNPVSVEGLQGNVEFDHVHFGYNPDKIIINDFSAKVKEGQKIAIVGPTGAGKTTMIKLLMRFYDVNSGAIKIDGHNVKDFNRSELRQMFGMVLQDTWLFHGTIMENIRYGRLDATDEEVIQAAKAAHVHRFVQTLPGGYNMELNEEASNVSQGQKQLLTIARAILADPKILILGEATSSVDTRTEVLIQKAMDNLMRGRTSFVIAHRLSTIRDADLILVMREGDIVEQGTHEELLAKGGFYADLYNSQFESTDLTCA
;
A
#
# COMPACT_ATOMS: atom_id res chain seq x y z
N MET A 1 17.24 -22.58 15.49
CA MET A 1 16.98 -21.18 15.13
C MET A 1 16.31 -21.16 13.76
N PRO A 2 15.04 -20.81 13.63
CA PRO A 2 14.40 -20.65 12.33
C PRO A 2 14.86 -19.32 11.72
N ARG A 3 15.22 -19.35 10.44
CA ARG A 3 15.55 -18.17 9.63
C ARG A 3 14.35 -17.24 9.61
N MET A 4 14.43 -16.10 10.28
CA MET A 4 13.57 -14.96 10.02
C MET A 4 13.90 -14.45 8.62
N GLY A 5 13.00 -14.73 7.67
CA GLY A 5 13.06 -14.14 6.34
C GLY A 5 12.80 -12.65 6.46
N GLY A 6 13.83 -11.84 6.17
CA GLY A 6 13.70 -10.41 6.04
C GLY A 6 12.70 -10.09 4.92
N HIS A 7 11.57 -9.51 5.28
CA HIS A 7 10.63 -8.93 4.34
C HIS A 7 11.10 -7.51 4.04
N GLY A 8 12.00 -7.40 3.06
CA GLY A 8 12.30 -6.12 2.43
C GLY A 8 11.00 -5.50 1.91
N ALA A 9 10.82 -4.21 2.17
CA ALA A 9 9.75 -3.42 1.61
C ALA A 9 9.74 -3.59 0.09
N HIS A 10 8.83 -4.39 -0.44
CA HIS A 10 8.55 -4.48 -1.87
C HIS A 10 7.85 -3.18 -2.30
N GLY A 11 8.63 -2.12 -2.46
CA GLY A 11 8.29 -1.08 -3.41
C GLY A 11 8.12 -1.78 -4.76
N GLY A 12 6.93 -1.70 -5.37
CA GLY A 12 6.54 -2.48 -6.53
C GLY A 12 7.67 -2.65 -7.52
N MET A 13 8.15 -3.89 -7.69
CA MET A 13 9.16 -4.21 -8.69
C MET A 13 8.58 -3.86 -10.06
N PRO A 14 9.30 -3.12 -10.91
CA PRO A 14 8.90 -2.97 -12.29
C PRO A 14 8.99 -4.34 -12.96
N GLY A 15 7.87 -5.07 -13.03
CA GLY A 15 7.84 -6.38 -13.68
C GLY A 15 6.76 -7.35 -13.25
N GLU A 16 6.01 -7.09 -12.18
CA GLU A 16 4.85 -7.94 -11.86
C GLU A 16 3.78 -7.80 -12.95
N LYS A 17 3.53 -8.91 -13.63
CA LYS A 17 2.47 -8.99 -14.63
C LYS A 17 1.17 -9.41 -13.96
N ALA A 18 0.07 -8.73 -14.28
CA ALA A 18 -1.25 -9.16 -13.86
C ALA A 18 -1.54 -10.61 -14.30
N LYS A 19 -2.10 -11.42 -13.43
CA LYS A 19 -2.51 -12.80 -13.71
C LYS A 19 -3.64 -12.83 -14.73
N ASP A 20 -4.65 -11.96 -14.56
CA ASP A 20 -5.75 -11.75 -15.52
C ASP A 20 -5.80 -10.30 -16.01
N PHE A 21 -4.95 -10.00 -16.98
CA PHE A 21 -4.85 -8.66 -17.59
C PHE A 21 -6.18 -8.16 -18.17
N LYS A 22 -6.90 -9.03 -18.95
CA LYS A 22 -8.13 -8.61 -19.64
C LYS A 22 -9.30 -8.43 -18.67
N GLY A 23 -9.46 -9.35 -17.72
CA GLY A 23 -10.51 -9.26 -16.71
C GLY A 23 -10.34 -8.05 -15.82
N THR A 24 -9.12 -7.80 -15.38
CA THR A 24 -8.78 -6.66 -14.51
C THR A 24 -9.01 -5.31 -15.20
N LEU A 25 -8.55 -5.15 -16.45
CA LEU A 25 -8.83 -3.93 -17.21
C LEU A 25 -10.33 -3.72 -17.44
N LYS A 26 -11.08 -4.79 -17.76
CA LYS A 26 -12.54 -4.70 -17.90
C LYS A 26 -13.21 -4.25 -16.60
N LYS A 27 -12.74 -4.73 -15.45
CA LYS A 27 -13.23 -4.34 -14.13
C LYS A 27 -12.90 -2.87 -13.85
N LEU A 28 -11.69 -2.43 -14.16
CA LEU A 28 -11.28 -1.02 -14.04
C LEU A 28 -12.14 -0.10 -14.92
N PHE A 29 -12.36 -0.46 -16.19
CA PHE A 29 -13.25 0.31 -17.07
C PHE A 29 -14.70 0.34 -16.56
N LYS A 30 -15.21 -0.76 -16.02
CA LYS A 30 -16.53 -0.80 -15.39
C LYS A 30 -16.60 0.13 -14.18
N TYR A 31 -15.56 0.15 -13.35
CA TYR A 31 -15.45 1.04 -12.19
C TYR A 31 -15.45 2.52 -12.61
N MET A 32 -14.74 2.84 -13.70
CA MET A 32 -14.73 4.17 -14.30
C MET A 32 -16.04 4.53 -15.02
N GLY A 33 -16.97 3.61 -15.12
CA GLY A 33 -18.28 3.81 -15.81
C GLY A 33 -19.08 5.00 -15.28
N ALA A 34 -18.88 5.41 -14.03
CA ALA A 34 -19.45 6.63 -13.47
C ALA A 34 -18.97 7.91 -14.19
N PHE A 35 -17.81 7.87 -14.85
CA PHE A 35 -17.19 9.00 -15.55
C PHE A 35 -17.23 8.86 -17.08
N LYS A 36 -18.04 7.94 -17.64
CA LYS A 36 -18.08 7.65 -19.08
C LYS A 36 -18.32 8.92 -19.95
N VAL A 37 -19.18 9.84 -19.51
CA VAL A 37 -19.44 11.09 -20.23
C VAL A 37 -18.17 11.94 -20.29
N HIS A 38 -17.46 12.09 -19.17
CA HIS A 38 -16.19 12.83 -19.12
C HIS A 38 -15.13 12.19 -20.03
N MET A 39 -15.07 10.85 -20.08
CA MET A 39 -14.14 10.11 -20.95
C MET A 39 -14.45 10.34 -22.44
N ILE A 40 -15.72 10.44 -22.81
CA ILE A 40 -16.12 10.79 -24.19
C ILE A 40 -15.63 12.20 -24.54
N PHE A 41 -15.81 13.18 -23.64
CA PHE A 41 -15.28 14.54 -23.87
C PHE A 41 -13.76 14.54 -23.99
N VAL A 42 -13.04 13.81 -23.12
CA VAL A 42 -11.58 13.63 -23.22
C VAL A 42 -11.19 13.10 -24.60
N ALA A 43 -11.88 12.06 -25.10
CA ALA A 43 -11.60 11.49 -26.42
C ALA A 43 -11.87 12.50 -27.55
N VAL A 44 -12.97 13.21 -27.50
CA VAL A 44 -13.33 14.23 -28.51
C VAL A 44 -12.29 15.35 -28.57
N PHE A 45 -11.94 15.93 -27.41
CA PHE A 45 -10.94 17.00 -27.35
C PHE A 45 -9.53 16.51 -27.73
N ALA A 46 -9.16 15.26 -27.36
CA ALA A 46 -7.90 14.64 -27.77
C ALA A 46 -7.81 14.51 -29.29
N VAL A 47 -8.87 13.97 -29.95
CA VAL A 47 -8.92 13.81 -31.39
C VAL A 47 -8.92 15.18 -32.09
N CYS A 48 -9.77 16.11 -31.67
CA CYS A 48 -9.82 17.46 -32.26
C CYS A 48 -8.49 18.19 -32.15
N GLY A 49 -7.89 18.21 -30.94
CA GLY A 49 -6.59 18.85 -30.71
C GLY A 49 -5.48 18.24 -31.58
N THR A 50 -5.48 16.92 -31.72
CA THR A 50 -4.50 16.19 -32.54
C THR A 50 -4.71 16.48 -34.03
N VAL A 51 -5.94 16.50 -34.54
CA VAL A 51 -6.26 16.81 -35.94
C VAL A 51 -5.78 18.24 -36.31
N PHE A 52 -6.03 19.24 -35.46
CA PHE A 52 -5.54 20.59 -35.69
C PHE A 52 -4.02 20.65 -35.68
N ASN A 53 -3.36 19.90 -34.81
CA ASN A 53 -1.90 19.83 -34.77
C ASN A 53 -1.31 19.19 -36.04
N ILE A 54 -1.94 18.12 -36.55
CA ILE A 54 -1.51 17.43 -37.78
C ILE A 54 -1.71 18.30 -39.04
N ALA A 55 -2.71 19.15 -39.08
CA ALA A 55 -2.95 20.05 -40.20
C ALA A 55 -1.87 21.16 -40.34
N GLY A 56 -1.25 21.54 -39.21
CA GLY A 56 -0.28 22.63 -39.14
C GLY A 56 0.89 22.55 -40.15
N PRO A 57 1.64 21.42 -40.22
CA PRO A 57 2.76 21.26 -41.14
C PRO A 57 2.40 21.45 -42.61
N LYS A 58 1.22 20.98 -43.05
CA LYS A 58 0.78 21.14 -44.45
C LYS A 58 0.49 22.61 -44.78
N ILE A 59 -0.12 23.34 -43.84
CA ILE A 59 -0.42 24.78 -44.03
C ILE A 59 0.88 25.59 -43.98
N LEU A 60 1.80 25.26 -43.06
CA LEU A 60 3.11 25.90 -42.98
C LEU A 60 3.93 25.66 -44.25
N GLY A 61 3.83 24.45 -44.84
CA GLY A 61 4.45 24.15 -46.13
C GLY A 61 4.02 25.06 -47.24
N LYS A 62 2.73 25.48 -47.29
CA LYS A 62 2.26 26.47 -48.27
C LYS A 62 2.96 27.83 -48.11
N ALA A 63 3.27 28.26 -46.89
CA ALA A 63 4.06 29.46 -46.67
C ALA A 63 5.47 29.34 -47.28
N THR A 64 6.12 28.16 -47.12
CA THR A 64 7.42 27.89 -47.73
C THR A 64 7.36 27.90 -49.26
N THR A 65 6.29 27.34 -49.85
CA THR A 65 6.08 27.39 -51.30
C THR A 65 5.91 28.84 -51.78
N GLU A 66 5.13 29.66 -51.07
CA GLU A 66 4.93 31.09 -51.43
C GLU A 66 6.24 31.89 -51.32
N ILE A 67 7.07 31.63 -50.33
CA ILE A 67 8.40 32.24 -50.19
C ILE A 67 9.30 31.83 -51.38
N PHE A 68 9.31 30.54 -51.72
CA PHE A 68 10.10 30.04 -52.85
C PHE A 68 9.66 30.65 -54.18
N ASN A 69 8.34 30.66 -54.47
CA ASN A 69 7.78 31.24 -55.67
C ASN A 69 8.03 32.75 -55.77
N GLY A 70 7.93 33.48 -54.64
CA GLY A 70 8.27 34.89 -54.56
C GLY A 70 9.73 35.18 -54.83
N LEU A 71 10.66 34.31 -54.38
CA LEU A 71 12.09 34.39 -54.68
C LEU A 71 12.35 34.17 -56.18
N VAL A 72 11.75 33.11 -56.75
CA VAL A 72 11.87 32.84 -58.21
C VAL A 72 11.30 34.00 -59.03
N SER A 73 10.12 34.54 -58.65
CA SER A 73 9.51 35.72 -59.29
C SER A 73 10.44 36.92 -59.25
N LYS A 74 11.09 37.21 -58.11
CA LYS A 74 12.05 38.31 -57.96
C LYS A 74 13.27 38.17 -58.83
N VAL A 75 13.82 36.97 -58.94
CA VAL A 75 14.97 36.66 -59.81
C VAL A 75 14.58 36.80 -61.29
N SER A 76 13.33 36.47 -61.65
CA SER A 76 12.79 36.56 -63.00
C SER A 76 12.25 37.99 -63.35
N GLY A 77 12.49 38.99 -62.51
CA GLY A 77 12.06 40.37 -62.74
C GLY A 77 10.58 40.70 -62.41
N GLY A 78 9.90 39.84 -61.67
CA GLY A 78 8.51 40.01 -61.24
C GLY A 78 8.34 40.78 -59.92
N SER A 79 7.11 40.78 -59.37
CA SER A 79 6.71 41.56 -58.19
C SER A 79 7.36 41.10 -56.86
N GLY A 80 8.05 39.95 -56.83
CA GLY A 80 8.71 39.43 -55.62
C GLY A 80 7.77 38.70 -54.66
N MET A 81 8.08 38.74 -53.34
CA MET A 81 7.34 38.03 -52.31
C MET A 81 6.04 38.75 -51.89
N ASP A 82 4.95 37.98 -51.78
CA ASP A 82 3.70 38.46 -51.21
C ASP A 82 3.69 38.24 -49.69
N PHE A 83 4.19 39.24 -48.93
CA PHE A 83 4.22 39.18 -47.47
C PHE A 83 2.81 39.18 -46.84
N GLY A 84 1.79 39.71 -47.53
CA GLY A 84 0.40 39.69 -47.05
C GLY A 84 -0.14 38.25 -47.01
N ARG A 85 0.05 37.52 -48.10
CA ARG A 85 -0.38 36.10 -48.19
C ARG A 85 0.40 35.19 -47.24
N ILE A 86 1.71 35.40 -47.12
CA ILE A 86 2.54 34.65 -46.14
C ILE A 86 2.04 34.95 -44.73
N GLY A 87 1.78 36.22 -44.38
CA GLY A 87 1.24 36.61 -43.09
C GLY A 87 -0.11 35.94 -42.76
N GLN A 88 -1.03 35.89 -43.75
CA GLN A 88 -2.31 35.19 -43.57
C GLN A 88 -2.14 33.67 -43.27
N ILE A 89 -1.23 32.99 -44.01
CA ILE A 89 -0.95 31.57 -43.77
C ILE A 89 -0.38 31.36 -42.38
N LEU A 90 0.55 32.20 -41.94
CA LEU A 90 1.15 32.12 -40.60
C LEU A 90 0.14 32.37 -39.49
N LEU A 91 -0.73 33.38 -39.65
CA LEU A 91 -1.82 33.67 -38.71
C LEU A 91 -2.82 32.51 -38.63
N MET A 92 -3.18 31.92 -39.78
CA MET A 92 -4.02 30.70 -39.80
C MET A 92 -3.38 29.54 -39.08
N THR A 93 -2.08 29.28 -39.29
CA THR A 93 -1.32 28.23 -38.62
C THR A 93 -1.26 28.47 -37.10
N LEU A 94 -1.01 29.72 -36.68
CA LEU A 94 -1.04 30.13 -35.29
C LEU A 94 -2.42 29.88 -34.65
N GLY A 95 -3.49 30.25 -35.34
CA GLY A 95 -4.88 30.00 -34.89
C GLY A 95 -5.16 28.52 -34.67
N LEU A 96 -4.72 27.63 -35.59
CA LEU A 96 -4.86 26.17 -35.45
C LEU A 96 -4.09 25.64 -34.27
N TYR A 97 -2.86 26.09 -34.03
CA TYR A 97 -2.09 25.65 -32.86
C TYR A 97 -2.67 26.16 -31.56
N LEU A 98 -3.23 27.36 -31.50
CA LEU A 98 -3.95 27.88 -30.34
C LEU A 98 -5.20 27.04 -30.01
N ILE A 99 -5.99 26.70 -31.05
CA ILE A 99 -7.15 25.81 -30.86
C ILE A 99 -6.72 24.42 -30.40
N SER A 100 -5.65 23.85 -30.98
CA SER A 100 -5.08 22.58 -30.56
C SER A 100 -4.63 22.61 -29.08
N ALA A 101 -3.94 23.70 -28.69
CA ALA A 101 -3.49 23.89 -27.30
C ALA A 101 -4.68 24.01 -26.34
N LEU A 102 -5.73 24.75 -26.72
CA LEU A 102 -6.95 24.89 -25.92
C LEU A 102 -7.66 23.52 -25.74
N CYS A 103 -7.79 22.77 -26.83
CA CYS A 103 -8.37 21.41 -26.76
C CYS A 103 -7.56 20.50 -25.82
N SER A 104 -6.23 20.51 -25.93
CA SER A 104 -5.34 19.73 -25.07
C SER A 104 -5.42 20.17 -23.59
N PHE A 105 -5.55 21.48 -23.35
CA PHE A 105 -5.72 22.03 -22.00
C PHE A 105 -7.04 21.56 -21.36
N ILE A 106 -8.16 21.70 -22.08
CA ILE A 106 -9.49 21.26 -21.61
C ILE A 106 -9.48 19.74 -21.34
N GLN A 107 -8.92 18.97 -22.27
CA GLN A 107 -8.75 17.51 -22.12
C GLN A 107 -7.97 17.17 -20.86
N GLY A 108 -6.85 17.85 -20.62
CA GLY A 108 -6.01 17.65 -19.43
C GLY A 108 -6.75 17.94 -18.12
N LEU A 109 -7.49 19.05 -18.07
CA LEU A 109 -8.32 19.40 -16.90
C LEU A 109 -9.37 18.34 -16.60
N ILE A 110 -10.10 17.87 -17.61
CA ILE A 110 -11.15 16.85 -17.43
C ILE A 110 -10.51 15.55 -16.97
N MET A 111 -9.41 15.11 -17.60
CA MET A 111 -8.77 13.83 -17.27
C MET A 111 -8.16 13.84 -15.87
N THR A 112 -7.51 14.95 -15.47
CA THR A 112 -7.01 15.11 -14.09
C THR A 112 -8.15 15.03 -13.09
N GLY A 113 -9.28 15.68 -13.36
CA GLY A 113 -10.47 15.60 -12.52
C GLY A 113 -11.02 14.17 -12.37
N VAL A 114 -11.08 13.41 -13.47
CA VAL A 114 -11.52 12.01 -13.46
C VAL A 114 -10.54 11.13 -12.67
N SER A 115 -9.24 11.29 -12.92
CA SER A 115 -8.19 10.53 -12.23
C SER A 115 -8.25 10.78 -10.71
N GLN A 116 -8.28 12.03 -10.27
CA GLN A 116 -8.30 12.38 -8.85
C GLN A 116 -9.58 11.91 -8.13
N LYS A 117 -10.74 12.01 -8.78
CA LYS A 117 -11.99 11.49 -8.20
C LYS A 117 -11.99 9.97 -8.11
N THR A 118 -11.37 9.28 -9.06
CA THR A 118 -11.24 7.82 -9.06
C THR A 118 -10.32 7.36 -7.92
N THR A 119 -9.15 7.98 -7.75
CA THR A 119 -8.20 7.66 -6.66
C THR A 119 -8.79 7.98 -5.29
N TYR A 120 -9.46 9.13 -5.14
CA TYR A 120 -10.17 9.47 -3.91
C TYR A 120 -11.21 8.41 -3.54
N ARG A 121 -12.03 8.00 -4.51
CA ARG A 121 -13.05 6.97 -4.28
C ARG A 121 -12.45 5.62 -3.91
N LEU A 122 -11.38 5.18 -4.59
CA LEU A 122 -10.67 3.95 -4.27
C LEU A 122 -10.10 3.97 -2.84
N ARG A 123 -9.41 5.06 -2.47
CA ARG A 123 -8.87 5.21 -1.10
C ARG A 123 -9.96 5.17 -0.05
N LYS A 124 -11.08 5.84 -0.31
CA LYS A 124 -12.24 5.82 0.59
C LYS A 124 -12.78 4.39 0.76
N GLU A 125 -13.05 3.68 -0.35
CA GLU A 125 -13.56 2.30 -0.33
C GLU A 125 -12.59 1.35 0.37
N ILE A 126 -11.27 1.48 0.13
CA ILE A 126 -10.25 0.66 0.82
C ILE A 126 -10.23 0.98 2.32
N SER A 127 -10.25 2.26 2.72
CA SER A 127 -10.26 2.66 4.13
C SER A 127 -11.49 2.16 4.87
N GLU A 128 -12.68 2.26 4.27
CA GLU A 128 -13.91 1.70 4.82
C GLU A 128 -13.85 0.17 4.90
N LYS A 129 -13.28 -0.48 3.89
CA LYS A 129 -13.10 -1.93 3.83
C LYS A 129 -12.17 -2.45 4.92
N ILE A 130 -11.04 -1.78 5.19
CA ILE A 130 -10.09 -2.13 6.25
C ILE A 130 -10.82 -2.30 7.58
N ASN A 131 -11.74 -1.40 7.92
CA ASN A 131 -12.48 -1.45 9.17
C ASN A 131 -13.56 -2.56 9.24
N ARG A 132 -13.87 -3.21 8.11
CA ARG A 132 -14.86 -4.30 8.04
C ARG A 132 -14.24 -5.67 7.78
N MET A 133 -12.90 -5.72 7.62
CA MET A 133 -12.19 -6.98 7.36
C MET A 133 -12.08 -7.84 8.61
N PRO A 134 -12.16 -9.18 8.49
CA PRO A 134 -11.95 -10.09 9.60
C PRO A 134 -10.49 -10.08 10.07
N MET A 135 -10.26 -10.35 11.36
CA MET A 135 -8.91 -10.38 11.96
C MET A 135 -7.98 -11.38 11.28
N ASN A 136 -8.52 -12.49 10.77
CA ASN A 136 -7.77 -13.50 10.02
C ASN A 136 -7.00 -12.92 8.82
N TYR A 137 -7.56 -11.92 8.15
CA TYR A 137 -6.90 -11.26 7.03
C TYR A 137 -5.60 -10.56 7.49
N PHE A 138 -5.66 -9.83 8.61
CA PHE A 138 -4.51 -9.09 9.16
C PHE A 138 -3.46 -10.01 9.79
N ASP A 139 -3.87 -11.14 10.37
CA ASP A 139 -2.95 -12.13 10.93
C ASP A 139 -2.16 -12.89 9.83
N THR A 140 -2.70 -12.95 8.60
CA THR A 140 -2.09 -13.68 7.47
C THR A 140 -1.33 -12.79 6.49
N LYS A 141 -1.63 -11.49 6.44
CA LYS A 141 -1.02 -10.53 5.50
C LYS A 141 -0.14 -9.52 6.23
N PRO A 142 1.06 -9.22 5.72
CA PRO A 142 1.91 -8.17 6.28
C PRO A 142 1.23 -6.80 6.19
N VAL A 143 1.31 -5.99 7.24
CA VAL A 143 0.74 -4.63 7.29
C VAL A 143 1.26 -3.76 6.14
N GLY A 144 2.56 -3.88 5.78
CA GLY A 144 3.16 -3.16 4.67
C GLY A 144 2.54 -3.46 3.31
N GLU A 145 2.03 -4.69 3.09
CA GLU A 145 1.34 -5.05 1.85
C GLU A 145 0.00 -4.30 1.74
N ILE A 146 -0.77 -4.25 2.83
CA ILE A 146 -2.06 -3.55 2.89
C ILE A 146 -1.84 -2.05 2.69
N LEU A 147 -0.85 -1.48 3.36
CA LEU A 147 -0.50 -0.06 3.25
C LEU A 147 -0.08 0.31 1.82
N SER A 148 0.72 -0.54 1.17
CA SER A 148 1.13 -0.36 -0.23
C SER A 148 -0.05 -0.34 -1.20
N ARG A 149 -1.12 -1.09 -0.93
CA ARG A 149 -2.36 -1.06 -1.75
C ARG A 149 -3.07 0.29 -1.68
N VAL A 150 -3.16 0.89 -0.47
CA VAL A 150 -3.81 2.19 -0.25
C VAL A 150 -3.01 3.34 -0.86
N THR A 151 -1.68 3.25 -0.82
CA THR A 151 -0.77 4.31 -1.27
C THR A 151 -0.29 4.05 -2.69
N ASN A 152 0.68 3.15 -2.86
CA ASN A 152 1.42 2.96 -4.11
C ASN A 152 0.55 2.44 -5.27
N ASP A 153 -0.32 1.45 -5.01
CA ASP A 153 -1.16 0.88 -6.07
C ASP A 153 -2.22 1.88 -6.54
N VAL A 154 -2.87 2.59 -5.62
CA VAL A 154 -3.86 3.62 -5.99
C VAL A 154 -3.20 4.80 -6.70
N ASP A 155 -1.97 5.22 -6.30
CA ASP A 155 -1.22 6.26 -6.99
C ASP A 155 -0.78 5.83 -8.39
N THR A 156 -0.32 4.58 -8.54
CA THR A 156 -0.01 3.99 -9.84
C THR A 156 -1.23 4.00 -10.76
N LEU A 157 -2.41 3.64 -10.25
CA LEU A 157 -3.66 3.73 -10.98
C LEU A 157 -3.98 5.17 -11.42
N GLY A 158 -3.87 6.13 -10.50
CA GLY A 158 -4.16 7.53 -10.78
C GLY A 158 -3.24 8.12 -11.86
N GLN A 159 -1.93 7.90 -11.75
CA GLN A 159 -0.95 8.36 -12.72
C GLN A 159 -1.15 7.70 -14.09
N SER A 160 -1.32 6.38 -14.08
CA SER A 160 -1.51 5.61 -15.31
C SER A 160 -2.79 5.99 -16.04
N LEU A 161 -3.90 6.18 -15.33
CA LEU A 161 -5.16 6.61 -15.93
C LEU A 161 -5.00 7.97 -16.61
N ASN A 162 -4.34 8.92 -15.94
CA ASN A 162 -4.15 10.26 -16.49
C ASN A 162 -3.29 10.24 -17.76
N GLN A 163 -2.19 9.47 -17.78
CA GLN A 163 -1.25 9.43 -18.89
C GLN A 163 -1.67 8.46 -19.99
N SER A 164 -2.00 7.20 -19.65
CA SER A 164 -2.19 6.14 -20.65
C SER A 164 -3.41 6.36 -21.53
N ALA A 165 -4.56 6.74 -20.96
CA ALA A 165 -5.78 6.93 -21.74
C ALA A 165 -5.62 8.07 -22.76
N THR A 166 -5.10 9.20 -22.30
CA THR A 166 -4.84 10.37 -23.14
C THR A 166 -3.81 10.05 -24.23
N GLN A 167 -2.67 9.48 -23.85
CA GLN A 167 -1.56 9.21 -24.76
C GLN A 167 -1.90 8.16 -25.80
N LEU A 168 -2.71 7.15 -25.45
CA LEU A 168 -3.17 6.15 -26.42
C LEU A 168 -4.06 6.79 -27.50
N ILE A 169 -5.05 7.60 -27.10
CA ILE A 169 -5.95 8.26 -28.05
C ILE A 169 -5.19 9.21 -28.97
N THR A 170 -4.34 10.06 -28.40
CA THR A 170 -3.56 11.03 -29.19
C THR A 170 -2.56 10.33 -30.11
N SER A 171 -1.86 9.28 -29.64
CA SER A 171 -0.88 8.55 -30.46
C SER A 171 -1.54 7.82 -31.63
N VAL A 172 -2.65 7.12 -31.38
CA VAL A 172 -3.39 6.42 -32.45
C VAL A 172 -3.95 7.43 -33.46
N THR A 173 -4.53 8.52 -33.00
CA THR A 173 -5.04 9.59 -33.88
C THR A 173 -3.90 10.23 -34.70
N THR A 174 -2.72 10.45 -34.08
CA THR A 174 -1.55 10.99 -34.77
C THR A 174 -1.03 10.03 -35.83
N ILE A 175 -0.88 8.75 -35.53
CA ILE A 175 -0.40 7.74 -36.50
C ILE A 175 -1.32 7.70 -37.73
N ILE A 176 -2.63 7.59 -37.50
CA ILE A 176 -3.62 7.52 -38.59
C ILE A 176 -3.64 8.83 -39.37
N GLY A 177 -3.73 9.97 -38.68
CA GLY A 177 -3.84 11.26 -39.33
C GLY A 177 -2.57 11.67 -40.10
N VAL A 178 -1.37 11.43 -39.54
CA VAL A 178 -0.11 11.66 -40.23
C VAL A 178 0.01 10.76 -41.45
N LEU A 179 -0.34 9.48 -41.35
CA LEU A 179 -0.31 8.56 -42.49
C LEU A 179 -1.22 9.03 -43.63
N VAL A 180 -2.46 9.46 -43.32
CA VAL A 180 -3.39 10.05 -44.31
C VAL A 180 -2.79 11.30 -44.97
N MET A 181 -2.18 12.18 -44.18
CA MET A 181 -1.55 13.40 -44.72
C MET A 181 -0.34 13.07 -45.60
N MET A 182 0.52 12.11 -45.21
CA MET A 182 1.66 11.66 -46.01
C MET A 182 1.21 11.05 -47.35
N LEU A 183 0.19 10.18 -47.33
CA LEU A 183 -0.40 9.61 -48.55
C LEU A 183 -1.04 10.70 -49.46
N SER A 184 -1.60 11.76 -48.88
CA SER A 184 -2.18 12.88 -49.63
C SER A 184 -1.12 13.73 -50.35
N ILE A 185 0.14 13.71 -49.91
CA ILE A 185 1.25 14.46 -50.53
C ILE A 185 1.89 13.58 -51.60
N SER A 186 2.41 12.41 -51.23
CA SER A 186 3.08 11.48 -52.16
C SER A 186 3.05 10.05 -51.62
N PRO A 187 2.35 9.12 -52.30
CA PRO A 187 2.39 7.69 -51.93
C PRO A 187 3.80 7.08 -52.02
N LEU A 188 4.62 7.52 -52.99
CA LEU A 188 5.99 7.02 -53.16
C LEU A 188 6.90 7.42 -51.98
N MET A 189 6.84 8.70 -51.55
CA MET A 189 7.58 9.16 -50.36
C MET A 189 7.09 8.47 -49.10
N THR A 190 5.79 8.22 -48.99
CA THR A 190 5.21 7.49 -47.88
C THR A 190 5.72 6.05 -47.78
N LEU A 191 5.84 5.37 -48.94
CA LEU A 191 6.42 4.02 -48.99
C LEU A 191 7.85 4.00 -48.45
N VAL A 192 8.70 4.96 -48.89
CA VAL A 192 10.06 5.10 -48.38
C VAL A 192 10.12 5.34 -46.86
N ALA A 193 9.25 6.22 -46.36
CA ALA A 193 9.19 6.50 -44.93
C ALA A 193 8.73 5.25 -44.11
N ILE A 194 7.78 4.46 -44.64
CA ILE A 194 7.32 3.23 -43.98
C ILE A 194 8.42 2.17 -43.98
N LEU A 195 9.25 2.07 -45.03
CA LEU A 195 10.36 1.13 -45.09
C LEU A 195 11.47 1.35 -44.04
N ILE A 196 11.55 2.56 -43.48
CA ILE A 196 12.47 2.89 -42.38
C ILE A 196 12.05 2.21 -41.09
N LEU A 197 10.76 1.97 -40.87
CA LEU A 197 10.22 1.39 -39.61
C LEU A 197 10.76 -0.03 -39.33
N PRO A 198 10.67 -1.00 -40.25
CA PRO A 198 11.23 -2.33 -39.98
C PRO A 198 12.75 -2.30 -39.72
N ILE A 199 13.49 -1.41 -40.39
CA ILE A 199 14.93 -1.22 -40.12
C ILE A 199 15.14 -0.72 -38.69
N SER A 200 14.34 0.26 -38.25
CA SER A 200 14.38 0.79 -36.89
C SER A 200 14.05 -0.31 -35.86
N VAL A 201 12.99 -1.09 -36.09
CA VAL A 201 12.59 -2.19 -35.19
C VAL A 201 13.68 -3.27 -35.09
N LEU A 202 14.30 -3.64 -36.17
CA LEU A 202 15.39 -4.65 -36.19
C LEU A 202 16.60 -4.15 -35.38
N LEU A 203 17.05 -2.92 -35.61
CA LEU A 203 18.17 -2.35 -34.87
C LEU A 203 17.89 -2.16 -33.40
N LEU A 204 16.70 -1.65 -33.07
CA LEU A 204 16.26 -1.53 -31.67
C LEU A 204 16.18 -2.88 -30.98
N SER A 205 15.60 -3.88 -31.63
CA SER A 205 15.49 -5.24 -31.06
C SER A 205 16.86 -5.83 -30.77
N PHE A 206 17.84 -5.59 -31.64
CA PHE A 206 19.25 -6.01 -31.44
C PHE A 206 19.84 -5.34 -30.18
N VAL A 207 19.73 -4.02 -30.07
CA VAL A 207 20.22 -3.26 -28.90
C VAL A 207 19.51 -3.69 -27.62
N MET A 208 18.17 -3.81 -27.66
CA MET A 208 17.38 -4.23 -26.50
C MET A 208 17.74 -5.63 -26.00
N LYS A 209 17.93 -6.59 -26.91
CA LYS A 209 18.30 -7.96 -26.55
C LYS A 209 19.63 -8.01 -25.79
N HIS A 210 20.59 -7.18 -26.16
CA HIS A 210 21.90 -7.10 -25.48
C HIS A 210 21.78 -6.32 -24.15
N SER A 211 21.07 -5.21 -24.13
CA SER A 211 20.83 -4.41 -22.93
C SER A 211 20.10 -5.20 -21.84
N GLN A 212 19.08 -6.00 -22.19
CA GLN A 212 18.23 -6.72 -21.25
C GLN A 212 18.99 -7.72 -20.36
N ARG A 213 20.06 -8.34 -20.90
CA ARG A 213 20.92 -9.24 -20.12
C ARG A 213 21.63 -8.50 -18.99
N TYR A 214 22.21 -7.34 -19.28
CA TYR A 214 22.93 -6.54 -18.29
C TYR A 214 21.99 -5.82 -17.35
N PHE A 215 20.83 -5.41 -17.82
CA PHE A 215 19.80 -4.81 -16.98
C PHE A 215 19.29 -5.78 -15.89
N ARG A 216 19.09 -7.06 -16.23
CA ARG A 216 18.74 -8.08 -15.22
C ARG A 216 19.83 -8.26 -14.18
N GLY A 217 21.09 -8.36 -14.63
CA GLY A 217 22.23 -8.42 -13.71
C GLY A 217 22.35 -7.19 -12.83
N GLN A 218 22.13 -5.99 -13.39
CA GLN A 218 22.09 -4.75 -12.60
C GLN A 218 21.01 -4.80 -11.51
N GLN A 219 19.79 -5.24 -11.83
CA GLN A 219 18.69 -5.34 -10.84
C GLN A 219 19.00 -6.39 -9.76
N GLU A 220 19.55 -7.54 -10.15
CA GLU A 220 19.96 -8.59 -9.22
C GLU A 220 21.03 -8.11 -8.23
N TYR A 221 22.12 -7.52 -8.74
CA TYR A 221 23.19 -7.02 -7.88
C TYR A 221 22.79 -5.80 -7.06
N LEU A 222 21.90 -4.94 -7.58
CA LEU A 222 21.31 -3.85 -6.79
C LEU A 222 20.49 -4.38 -5.62
N GLY A 223 19.71 -5.43 -5.85
CA GLY A 223 18.99 -6.14 -4.78
C GLY A 223 19.93 -6.71 -3.71
N ASN A 224 21.04 -7.33 -4.15
CA ASN A 224 22.05 -7.87 -3.24
C ASN A 224 22.75 -6.77 -2.43
N VAL A 225 23.13 -5.66 -3.06
CA VAL A 225 23.70 -4.49 -2.36
C VAL A 225 22.73 -3.93 -1.34
N ASN A 226 21.46 -3.75 -1.70
CA ASN A 226 20.45 -3.25 -0.77
C ASN A 226 20.26 -4.20 0.43
N GLY A 227 20.20 -5.52 0.17
CA GLY A 227 20.12 -6.53 1.25
C GLY A 227 21.33 -6.50 2.17
N GLN A 228 22.54 -6.36 1.63
CA GLN A 228 23.77 -6.21 2.43
C GLN A 228 23.75 -4.91 3.26
N VAL A 229 23.30 -3.78 2.69
CA VAL A 229 23.19 -2.51 3.44
C VAL A 229 22.21 -2.65 4.59
N GLU A 230 21.04 -3.28 4.38
CA GLU A 230 20.04 -3.51 5.42
C GLU A 230 20.61 -4.42 6.53
N GLU A 231 21.30 -5.51 6.17
CA GLU A 231 21.93 -6.43 7.12
C GLU A 231 23.04 -5.75 7.93
N ILE A 232 23.94 -5.02 7.25
CA ILE A 232 25.04 -4.27 7.87
C ILE A 232 24.51 -3.20 8.83
N TYR A 233 23.48 -2.46 8.40
CA TYR A 233 22.89 -1.40 9.23
C TYR A 233 22.17 -1.96 10.45
N SER A 234 21.38 -3.02 10.27
CA SER A 234 20.66 -3.69 11.35
C SER A 234 21.61 -4.38 12.34
N GLY A 235 22.71 -4.96 11.83
CA GLY A 235 23.73 -5.67 12.61
C GLY A 235 24.91 -4.80 13.03
N HIS A 236 24.85 -3.45 12.85
CA HIS A 236 26.01 -2.59 13.03
C HIS A 236 26.69 -2.70 14.41
N ASN A 237 25.90 -2.78 15.48
CA ASN A 237 26.44 -2.96 16.84
C ASN A 237 27.22 -4.27 16.99
N ILE A 238 26.77 -5.34 16.32
CA ILE A 238 27.44 -6.64 16.34
C ILE A 238 28.74 -6.58 15.56
N ILE A 239 28.74 -5.96 14.38
CA ILE A 239 29.93 -5.76 13.55
C ILE A 239 31.00 -5.01 14.36
N LYS A 240 30.61 -3.93 15.07
CA LYS A 240 31.49 -3.15 15.93
C LYS A 240 32.02 -3.96 17.13
N ALA A 241 31.13 -4.73 17.78
CA ALA A 241 31.52 -5.54 18.95
C ALA A 241 32.55 -6.63 18.60
N PHE A 242 32.51 -7.15 17.36
CA PHE A 242 33.41 -8.21 16.89
C PHE A 242 34.56 -7.71 15.98
N ASN A 243 34.70 -6.39 15.76
CA ASN A 243 35.72 -5.76 14.91
C ASN A 243 35.75 -6.37 13.49
N LYS A 244 34.59 -6.47 12.85
CA LYS A 244 34.41 -7.10 11.52
C LYS A 244 34.19 -6.10 10.38
N GLU A 245 34.50 -4.82 10.60
CA GLU A 245 34.25 -3.75 9.63
C GLU A 245 35.00 -3.98 8.31
N GLU A 246 36.27 -4.40 8.35
CA GLU A 246 37.08 -4.63 7.15
C GLU A 246 36.56 -5.81 6.32
N ASP A 247 36.11 -6.88 6.98
CA ASP A 247 35.54 -8.04 6.31
C ASP A 247 34.26 -7.66 5.57
N VAL A 248 33.38 -6.92 6.23
CA VAL A 248 32.11 -6.44 5.68
C VAL A 248 32.32 -5.48 4.50
N ILE A 249 33.27 -4.54 4.63
CA ILE A 249 33.63 -3.61 3.54
C ILE A 249 34.16 -4.38 2.33
N ARG A 250 34.98 -5.41 2.53
CA ARG A 250 35.53 -6.24 1.46
C ARG A 250 34.42 -6.98 0.71
N GLU A 251 33.47 -7.57 1.43
CA GLU A 251 32.33 -8.27 0.84
C GLU A 251 31.40 -7.32 0.08
N PHE A 252 31.10 -6.15 0.67
CA PHE A 252 30.34 -5.09 0.01
C PHE A 252 30.99 -4.65 -1.30
N ASN A 253 32.29 -4.36 -1.28
CA ASN A 253 33.02 -3.93 -2.47
C ASN A 253 32.97 -5.00 -3.57
N ALA A 254 33.12 -6.28 -3.23
CA ALA A 254 33.03 -7.36 -4.20
C ALA A 254 31.65 -7.45 -4.89
N THR A 255 30.58 -7.16 -4.17
CA THR A 255 29.20 -7.10 -4.73
C THR A 255 28.99 -5.82 -5.53
N ASN A 256 29.51 -4.69 -5.04
CA ASN A 256 29.42 -3.39 -5.70
C ASN A 256 30.19 -3.35 -7.03
N ASP A 257 31.34 -4.03 -7.13
CA ASP A 257 32.10 -4.16 -8.38
C ASP A 257 31.29 -4.92 -9.45
N LYS A 258 30.58 -5.98 -9.06
CA LYS A 258 29.67 -6.71 -9.97
C LYS A 258 28.49 -5.84 -10.41
N LEU A 259 27.93 -5.05 -9.49
CA LEU A 259 26.89 -4.07 -9.78
C LEU A 259 27.41 -3.02 -10.77
N TYR A 260 28.61 -2.45 -10.52
CA TYR A 260 29.23 -1.47 -11.40
C TYR A 260 29.39 -2.01 -12.83
N ASP A 261 29.97 -3.21 -12.99
CA ASP A 261 30.19 -3.81 -14.32
C ASP A 261 28.87 -4.05 -15.07
N SER A 262 27.83 -4.53 -14.38
CA SER A 262 26.53 -4.75 -14.97
C SER A 262 25.79 -3.44 -15.28
N ALA A 263 25.86 -2.46 -14.39
CA ALA A 263 25.23 -1.16 -14.54
C ALA A 263 25.86 -0.35 -15.66
N TRP A 264 27.21 -0.32 -15.75
CA TRP A 264 27.90 0.37 -16.83
C TRP A 264 27.49 -0.16 -18.21
N LYS A 265 27.50 -1.50 -18.38
CA LYS A 265 27.10 -2.14 -19.64
C LYS A 265 25.63 -1.92 -19.96
N SER A 266 24.76 -2.01 -18.96
CA SER A 266 23.34 -1.73 -19.09
C SER A 266 23.08 -0.30 -19.57
N GLN A 267 23.72 0.69 -18.93
CA GLN A 267 23.59 2.10 -19.28
C GLN A 267 24.19 2.43 -20.65
N PHE A 268 25.32 1.81 -21.00
CA PHE A 268 25.95 1.98 -22.33
C PHE A 268 24.99 1.55 -23.44
N PHE A 269 24.46 0.31 -23.36
CA PHE A 269 23.54 -0.19 -24.40
C PHE A 269 22.22 0.58 -24.40
N SER A 270 21.66 0.90 -23.23
CA SER A 270 20.44 1.71 -23.14
C SER A 270 20.64 3.13 -23.68
N GLY A 271 21.80 3.74 -23.37
CA GLY A 271 22.16 5.07 -23.84
C GLY A 271 22.38 5.15 -25.37
N MET A 272 22.77 4.05 -26.01
CA MET A 272 22.90 3.97 -27.46
C MET A 272 21.57 4.03 -28.21
N MET A 273 20.44 3.73 -27.55
CA MET A 273 19.13 3.69 -28.23
C MET A 273 18.78 5.02 -28.88
N MET A 274 18.95 6.15 -28.18
CA MET A 274 18.62 7.47 -28.71
C MET A 274 19.51 7.88 -29.89
N PRO A 275 20.87 7.78 -29.82
CA PRO A 275 21.73 8.04 -30.97
C PRO A 275 21.42 7.17 -32.20
N VAL A 276 21.17 5.88 -32.01
CA VAL A 276 20.78 4.97 -33.11
C VAL A 276 19.47 5.40 -33.74
N MET A 277 18.45 5.75 -32.94
CA MET A 277 17.19 6.26 -33.48
C MET A 277 17.34 7.58 -34.22
N GLN A 278 18.15 8.51 -33.71
CA GLN A 278 18.45 9.75 -34.41
C GLN A 278 19.17 9.51 -35.74
N PHE A 279 20.13 8.58 -35.75
CA PHE A 279 20.84 8.21 -36.97
C PHE A 279 19.89 7.68 -38.06
N ILE A 280 19.00 6.74 -37.69
CA ILE A 280 17.98 6.19 -38.59
C ILE A 280 17.04 7.29 -39.06
N GLY A 281 16.58 8.16 -38.16
CA GLY A 281 15.73 9.30 -38.48
C GLY A 281 16.38 10.27 -39.48
N ASN A 282 17.69 10.52 -39.32
CA ASN A 282 18.46 11.35 -40.25
C ASN A 282 18.66 10.68 -41.60
N LEU A 283 18.86 9.36 -41.66
CA LEU A 283 18.90 8.61 -42.95
C LEU A 283 17.53 8.75 -43.66
N GLY A 284 16.44 8.63 -42.91
CA GLY A 284 15.09 8.86 -43.43
C GLY A 284 14.90 10.28 -43.97
N TYR A 285 15.37 11.27 -43.24
CA TYR A 285 15.35 12.66 -43.67
C TYR A 285 16.09 12.85 -45.01
N VAL A 286 17.30 12.30 -45.14
CA VAL A 286 18.11 12.39 -46.37
C VAL A 286 17.38 11.71 -47.55
N ALA A 287 16.84 10.50 -47.33
CA ALA A 287 16.09 9.78 -48.37
C ALA A 287 14.85 10.57 -48.86
N VAL A 288 14.10 11.13 -47.93
CA VAL A 288 12.93 11.97 -48.21
C VAL A 288 13.33 13.29 -48.92
N ALA A 289 14.42 13.90 -48.52
CA ALA A 289 14.90 15.14 -49.15
C ALA A 289 15.36 14.91 -50.61
N ILE A 290 16.11 13.82 -50.86
CA ILE A 290 16.55 13.46 -52.22
C ILE A 290 15.34 13.14 -53.12
N LEU A 291 14.44 12.27 -52.63
CA LEU A 291 13.26 11.87 -53.39
C LEU A 291 12.29 13.04 -53.60
N GLY A 292 12.10 13.86 -52.57
CA GLY A 292 11.28 15.06 -52.62
C GLY A 292 11.83 16.10 -53.63
N GLY A 293 13.15 16.35 -53.59
CA GLY A 293 13.79 17.21 -54.58
C GLY A 293 13.63 16.72 -56.02
N TYR A 294 13.78 15.40 -56.24
CA TYR A 294 13.54 14.80 -57.54
C TYR A 294 12.08 14.96 -58.02
N LEU A 295 11.11 14.73 -57.14
CA LEU A 295 9.68 14.91 -57.47
C LEU A 295 9.30 16.38 -57.70
N THR A 296 9.92 17.31 -56.97
CA THR A 296 9.73 18.76 -57.19
C THR A 296 10.27 19.22 -58.58
N ILE A 297 11.42 18.73 -58.99
CA ILE A 297 11.97 19.00 -60.33
C ILE A 297 11.01 18.47 -61.43
N LYS A 298 10.34 17.35 -61.15
CA LYS A 298 9.29 16.81 -62.04
C LYS A 298 7.93 17.49 -61.91
N ASN A 299 7.79 18.52 -61.12
CA ASN A 299 6.54 19.21 -60.82
C ASN A 299 5.43 18.29 -60.27
N ALA A 300 5.79 17.20 -59.61
CA ALA A 300 4.84 16.26 -58.97
C ALA A 300 4.42 16.71 -57.57
N ILE A 301 5.26 17.50 -56.88
CA ILE A 301 5.02 18.07 -55.55
C ILE A 301 5.63 19.46 -55.49
N GLU A 302 5.16 20.29 -54.53
CA GLU A 302 5.70 21.61 -54.24
C GLU A 302 6.89 21.57 -53.27
N VAL A 303 7.73 22.65 -53.24
CA VAL A 303 8.87 22.73 -52.31
C VAL A 303 8.42 22.65 -50.86
N GLY A 304 7.31 23.30 -50.52
CA GLY A 304 6.72 23.26 -49.19
C GLY A 304 6.20 21.87 -48.76
N ASP A 305 5.86 21.03 -49.73
CA ASP A 305 5.47 19.65 -49.46
C ASP A 305 6.65 18.82 -48.92
N ILE A 306 7.88 19.08 -49.35
CA ILE A 306 9.08 18.43 -48.80
C ILE A 306 9.21 18.75 -47.31
N GLN A 307 9.09 20.02 -46.95
CA GLN A 307 9.15 20.46 -45.55
C GLN A 307 8.03 19.83 -44.71
N SER A 308 6.80 19.83 -45.20
CA SER A 308 5.67 19.22 -44.55
C SER A 308 5.88 17.73 -44.35
N PHE A 309 6.38 17.03 -45.36
CA PHE A 309 6.65 15.58 -45.32
C PHE A 309 7.73 15.21 -44.31
N ILE A 310 8.81 15.99 -44.24
CA ILE A 310 9.89 15.80 -43.25
C ILE A 310 9.30 15.93 -41.84
N GLN A 311 8.44 16.91 -41.60
CA GLN A 311 7.77 17.10 -40.31
C GLN A 311 6.85 15.90 -39.99
N TYR A 312 6.11 15.38 -40.97
CA TYR A 312 5.26 14.21 -40.78
C TYR A 312 6.04 12.95 -40.49
N VAL A 313 7.20 12.72 -41.13
CA VAL A 313 8.08 11.58 -40.80
C VAL A 313 8.53 11.62 -39.35
N ARG A 314 8.91 12.81 -38.84
CA ARG A 314 9.26 12.97 -37.42
C ARG A 314 8.06 12.72 -36.51
N ASN A 315 6.90 13.27 -36.85
CA ASN A 315 5.67 13.11 -36.08
C ASN A 315 5.08 11.69 -36.16
N PHE A 316 5.53 10.85 -37.07
CA PHE A 316 5.09 9.47 -37.23
C PHE A 316 5.83 8.49 -36.30
N THR A 317 7.12 8.72 -36.11
CA THR A 317 7.98 7.80 -35.32
C THR A 317 7.75 7.92 -33.81
N GLN A 318 7.52 9.13 -33.30
CA GLN A 318 7.35 9.39 -31.87
C GLN A 318 6.12 8.68 -31.26
N PRO A 319 4.90 8.72 -31.84
CA PRO A 319 3.73 8.05 -31.31
C PRO A 319 3.87 6.53 -31.23
N ILE A 320 4.64 5.92 -32.13
CA ILE A 320 4.89 4.45 -32.09
C ILE A 320 5.63 4.08 -30.81
N GLN A 321 6.65 4.86 -30.44
CA GLN A 321 7.36 4.66 -29.16
C GLN A 321 6.46 4.89 -27.96
N GLN A 322 5.59 5.89 -28.03
CA GLN A 322 4.61 6.20 -26.97
C GLN A 322 3.60 5.07 -26.77
N VAL A 323 3.10 4.44 -27.83
CA VAL A 323 2.21 3.28 -27.73
C VAL A 323 2.91 2.11 -27.02
N ALA A 324 4.19 1.87 -27.33
CA ALA A 324 4.96 0.83 -26.64
C ALA A 324 5.14 1.13 -25.13
N GLN A 325 5.40 2.38 -24.77
CA GLN A 325 5.46 2.81 -23.36
C GLN A 325 4.12 2.66 -22.65
N VAL A 326 3.02 3.04 -23.30
CA VAL A 326 1.66 2.87 -22.77
C VAL A 326 1.34 1.40 -22.52
N ALA A 327 1.77 0.49 -23.41
CA ALA A 327 1.57 -0.95 -23.23
C ALA A 327 2.25 -1.47 -21.94
N ASN A 328 3.47 -1.02 -21.64
CA ASN A 328 4.17 -1.35 -20.40
C ASN A 328 3.48 -0.75 -19.18
N MET A 329 3.05 0.52 -19.28
CA MET A 329 2.32 1.20 -18.21
C MET A 329 0.97 0.52 -17.91
N LEU A 330 0.25 0.08 -18.94
CA LEU A 330 -1.00 -0.67 -18.78
C LEU A 330 -0.79 -2.02 -18.08
N GLN A 331 0.36 -2.68 -18.26
CA GLN A 331 0.68 -3.90 -17.49
C GLN A 331 0.84 -3.60 -15.99
N SER A 332 1.59 -2.56 -15.63
CA SER A 332 1.73 -2.13 -14.23
C SER A 332 0.39 -1.68 -13.64
N THR A 333 -0.41 -0.96 -14.43
CA THR A 333 -1.77 -0.54 -14.05
C THR A 333 -2.66 -1.74 -13.78
N ALA A 334 -2.61 -2.76 -14.64
CA ALA A 334 -3.39 -3.98 -14.45
C ALA A 334 -2.96 -4.74 -13.19
N ALA A 335 -1.66 -4.87 -12.92
CA ALA A 335 -1.17 -5.52 -11.71
C ALA A 335 -1.60 -4.77 -10.43
N ALA A 336 -1.46 -3.44 -10.41
CA ALA A 336 -1.92 -2.60 -9.29
C ALA A 336 -3.46 -2.69 -9.12
N SER A 337 -4.22 -2.65 -10.23
CA SER A 337 -5.68 -2.81 -10.20
C SER A 337 -6.09 -4.18 -9.66
N GLU A 338 -5.41 -5.24 -10.05
CA GLU A 338 -5.69 -6.61 -9.60
C GLU A 338 -5.56 -6.70 -8.08
N ARG A 339 -4.46 -6.20 -7.50
CA ARG A 339 -4.25 -6.18 -6.05
C ARG A 339 -5.28 -5.34 -5.30
N VAL A 340 -5.63 -4.16 -5.84
CA VAL A 340 -6.66 -3.31 -5.25
C VAL A 340 -8.03 -3.97 -5.28
N PHE A 341 -8.44 -4.52 -6.44
CA PHE A 341 -9.74 -5.16 -6.56
C PHE A 341 -9.81 -6.51 -5.83
N GLU A 342 -8.71 -7.27 -5.76
CA GLU A 342 -8.62 -8.46 -4.93
C GLU A 342 -8.92 -8.13 -3.47
N PHE A 343 -8.32 -7.04 -2.95
CA PHE A 343 -8.63 -6.58 -1.60
C PHE A 343 -10.08 -6.12 -1.43
N LEU A 344 -10.62 -5.36 -2.39
CA LEU A 344 -12.01 -4.88 -2.31
C LEU A 344 -13.05 -6.01 -2.45
N ASP A 345 -12.69 -7.13 -3.09
CA ASP A 345 -13.57 -8.30 -3.25
C ASP A 345 -13.48 -9.31 -2.10
N GLU A 346 -12.48 -9.17 -1.19
CA GLU A 346 -12.34 -10.04 -0.02
C GLU A 346 -13.61 -10.05 0.83
N ALA A 347 -13.89 -11.18 1.47
CA ALA A 347 -15.05 -11.32 2.34
C ALA A 347 -14.92 -10.40 3.57
N GLU A 348 -15.98 -9.69 3.90
CA GLU A 348 -16.07 -8.86 5.09
C GLU A 348 -16.53 -9.68 6.30
N GLU A 349 -16.23 -9.21 7.49
CA GLU A 349 -16.73 -9.81 8.73
C GLU A 349 -18.23 -9.55 8.87
N ASP A 350 -19.01 -10.62 9.09
CA ASP A 350 -20.44 -10.48 9.38
C ASP A 350 -20.64 -9.78 10.73
N GLN A 351 -21.10 -8.53 10.69
CA GLN A 351 -21.28 -7.70 11.88
C GLN A 351 -22.60 -7.94 12.58
N THR A 352 -23.64 -8.35 11.84
CA THR A 352 -25.01 -8.46 12.31
C THR A 352 -25.55 -9.88 12.19
N VAL A 353 -26.43 -10.25 13.10
CA VAL A 353 -27.14 -11.55 13.07
C VAL A 353 -28.66 -11.30 13.04
N PRO A 354 -29.44 -12.23 12.44
CA PRO A 354 -30.90 -12.18 12.55
C PRO A 354 -31.32 -12.35 14.02
N ASN A 355 -32.16 -11.43 14.54
CA ASN A 355 -32.65 -11.43 15.92
C ASN A 355 -31.51 -11.43 16.98
N PRO A 356 -30.68 -10.39 17.04
CA PRO A 356 -29.56 -10.35 17.96
C PRO A 356 -30.05 -10.32 19.43
N VAL A 357 -29.30 -10.98 20.30
CA VAL A 357 -29.46 -10.88 21.74
C VAL A 357 -28.96 -9.51 22.18
N SER A 358 -29.74 -8.80 23.02
CA SER A 358 -29.31 -7.53 23.61
C SER A 358 -28.25 -7.76 24.67
N VAL A 359 -27.24 -6.88 24.69
CA VAL A 359 -26.22 -6.88 25.75
C VAL A 359 -26.65 -6.17 27.03
N GLU A 360 -27.80 -5.47 27.00
CA GLU A 360 -28.33 -4.79 28.16
C GLU A 360 -28.78 -5.77 29.27
N GLY A 361 -28.31 -5.51 30.48
CA GLY A 361 -28.65 -6.32 31.66
C GLY A 361 -27.82 -7.59 31.84
N LEU A 362 -26.90 -7.89 30.91
CA LEU A 362 -25.96 -9.01 31.08
C LEU A 362 -24.96 -8.73 32.19
N GLN A 363 -24.63 -9.78 32.95
CA GLN A 363 -23.77 -9.69 34.13
C GLN A 363 -22.32 -10.07 33.84
N GLY A 364 -22.08 -10.93 32.82
CA GLY A 364 -20.74 -11.34 32.41
C GLY A 364 -20.29 -12.70 32.94
N ASN A 365 -21.25 -13.62 33.18
CA ASN A 365 -20.92 -15.02 33.34
C ASN A 365 -20.44 -15.60 32.00
N VAL A 366 -19.36 -16.33 32.00
CA VAL A 366 -18.78 -16.91 30.77
C VAL A 366 -18.69 -18.42 30.88
N GLU A 367 -19.22 -19.13 29.87
CA GLU A 367 -19.11 -20.58 29.77
C GLU A 367 -18.44 -20.96 28.44
N PHE A 368 -17.39 -21.74 28.54
CA PHE A 368 -16.78 -22.45 27.42
C PHE A 368 -17.31 -23.88 27.43
N ASP A 369 -17.95 -24.28 26.35
CA ASP A 369 -18.65 -25.56 26.24
C ASP A 369 -18.05 -26.36 25.08
N HIS A 370 -17.12 -27.26 25.39
CA HIS A 370 -16.40 -28.10 24.45
C HIS A 370 -15.86 -27.35 23.22
N VAL A 371 -15.09 -26.29 23.46
CA VAL A 371 -14.58 -25.40 22.42
C VAL A 371 -13.41 -26.07 21.69
N HIS A 372 -13.55 -26.19 20.36
CA HIS A 372 -12.51 -26.67 19.46
C HIS A 372 -12.17 -25.58 18.44
N PHE A 373 -10.89 -25.36 18.19
CA PHE A 373 -10.46 -24.35 17.26
C PHE A 373 -9.07 -24.59 16.67
N GLY A 374 -8.92 -24.28 15.39
CA GLY A 374 -7.64 -24.16 14.67
C GLY A 374 -7.72 -23.06 13.63
N TYR A 375 -6.65 -22.27 13.46
CA TYR A 375 -6.56 -21.26 12.42
C TYR A 375 -6.58 -21.86 11.02
N ASN A 376 -6.04 -23.08 10.89
CA ASN A 376 -6.10 -23.89 9.68
C ASN A 376 -6.83 -25.20 9.98
N PRO A 377 -7.60 -25.76 9.05
CA PRO A 377 -8.32 -27.01 9.25
C PRO A 377 -7.41 -28.18 9.66
N ASP A 378 -6.16 -28.16 9.19
CA ASP A 378 -5.18 -29.25 9.43
C ASP A 378 -4.42 -29.12 10.75
N LYS A 379 -4.58 -28.00 11.49
CA LYS A 379 -3.86 -27.75 12.73
C LYS A 379 -4.78 -27.23 13.82
N ILE A 380 -5.25 -28.14 14.67
CA ILE A 380 -6.04 -27.80 15.84
C ILE A 380 -5.09 -27.17 16.88
N ILE A 381 -5.53 -26.06 17.49
CA ILE A 381 -4.81 -25.32 18.54
C ILE A 381 -5.51 -25.45 19.90
N ILE A 382 -6.84 -25.54 19.90
CA ILE A 382 -7.69 -25.78 21.07
C ILE A 382 -8.44 -27.08 20.79
N ASN A 383 -8.17 -28.12 21.59
CA ASN A 383 -8.71 -29.47 21.34
C ASN A 383 -10.08 -29.68 22.00
N ASP A 384 -10.19 -29.42 23.32
CA ASP A 384 -11.46 -29.50 24.07
C ASP A 384 -11.39 -28.58 25.29
N PHE A 385 -11.71 -27.31 25.09
CA PHE A 385 -11.64 -26.34 26.17
C PHE A 385 -13.03 -26.14 26.81
N SER A 386 -13.17 -26.55 28.08
CA SER A 386 -14.42 -26.43 28.86
C SER A 386 -14.16 -25.78 30.20
N ALA A 387 -14.83 -24.67 30.49
CA ALA A 387 -14.72 -23.93 31.75
C ALA A 387 -15.97 -23.11 32.01
N LYS A 388 -16.31 -22.92 33.30
CA LYS A 388 -17.40 -22.03 33.74
C LYS A 388 -16.86 -20.97 34.67
N VAL A 389 -17.16 -19.73 34.34
CA VAL A 389 -16.73 -18.53 35.04
C VAL A 389 -17.93 -17.73 35.46
N LYS A 390 -17.98 -17.34 36.71
CA LYS A 390 -19.07 -16.53 37.29
C LYS A 390 -18.77 -15.04 37.22
N GLU A 391 -19.79 -14.22 37.21
CA GLU A 391 -19.68 -12.76 37.35
C GLU A 391 -18.72 -12.36 38.48
N GLY A 392 -17.85 -11.39 38.18
CA GLY A 392 -16.93 -10.80 39.16
C GLY A 392 -15.70 -11.67 39.51
N GLN A 393 -15.57 -12.89 39.00
CA GLN A 393 -14.41 -13.73 39.25
C GLN A 393 -13.18 -13.22 38.52
N LYS A 394 -12.02 -13.41 39.16
CA LYS A 394 -10.69 -13.20 38.59
C LYS A 394 -10.11 -14.53 38.16
N ILE A 395 -9.92 -14.70 36.85
CA ILE A 395 -9.44 -15.93 36.23
C ILE A 395 -7.99 -15.75 35.76
N ALA A 396 -7.08 -16.56 36.25
CA ALA A 396 -5.71 -16.63 35.72
C ALA A 396 -5.60 -17.75 34.69
N ILE A 397 -5.15 -17.42 33.48
CA ILE A 397 -4.83 -18.40 32.45
C ILE A 397 -3.31 -18.58 32.44
N VAL A 398 -2.83 -19.77 32.82
CA VAL A 398 -1.41 -20.09 32.93
C VAL A 398 -1.03 -21.24 32.00
N GLY A 399 0.23 -21.33 31.61
CA GLY A 399 0.75 -22.40 30.76
C GLY A 399 1.94 -21.94 29.93
N PRO A 400 2.68 -22.84 29.31
CA PRO A 400 3.86 -22.54 28.50
C PRO A 400 3.50 -21.70 27.25
N THR A 401 4.53 -21.12 26.62
CA THR A 401 4.35 -20.44 25.33
C THR A 401 3.82 -21.43 24.29
N GLY A 402 2.80 -21.03 23.54
CA GLY A 402 2.15 -21.91 22.55
C GLY A 402 1.01 -22.76 23.11
N ALA A 403 0.69 -22.71 24.40
CA ALA A 403 -0.41 -23.48 25.01
C ALA A 403 -1.83 -23.07 24.54
N GLY A 404 -1.98 -21.99 23.76
CA GLY A 404 -3.29 -21.53 23.27
C GLY A 404 -3.91 -20.34 24.03
N LYS A 405 -3.24 -19.79 25.05
CA LYS A 405 -3.77 -18.71 25.91
C LYS A 405 -4.31 -17.50 25.13
N THR A 406 -3.50 -16.96 24.20
CA THR A 406 -3.91 -15.81 23.37
C THR A 406 -5.03 -16.18 22.40
N THR A 407 -5.04 -17.43 21.91
CA THR A 407 -6.11 -17.93 21.03
C THR A 407 -7.46 -17.94 21.75
N MET A 408 -7.50 -18.36 23.02
CA MET A 408 -8.72 -18.34 23.81
C MET A 408 -9.32 -16.94 23.96
N ILE A 409 -8.46 -15.93 24.17
CA ILE A 409 -8.90 -14.52 24.22
C ILE A 409 -9.45 -14.06 22.88
N LYS A 410 -8.78 -14.38 21.76
CA LYS A 410 -9.27 -14.04 20.43
C LYS A 410 -10.65 -14.67 20.15
N LEU A 411 -10.89 -15.88 20.65
CA LEU A 411 -12.18 -16.57 20.53
C LEU A 411 -13.26 -15.94 21.43
N LEU A 412 -12.93 -15.60 22.66
CA LEU A 412 -13.86 -14.97 23.61
C LEU A 412 -14.37 -13.62 23.06
N MET A 413 -13.50 -12.81 22.46
CA MET A 413 -13.86 -11.54 21.81
C MET A 413 -14.49 -11.73 20.41
N ARG A 414 -14.68 -12.98 19.99
CA ARG A 414 -15.20 -13.32 18.68
C ARG A 414 -14.44 -12.63 17.53
N PHE A 415 -13.08 -12.55 17.64
CA PHE A 415 -12.22 -12.24 16.48
C PHE A 415 -12.15 -13.41 15.50
N TYR A 416 -12.42 -14.61 16.02
CA TYR A 416 -12.61 -15.84 15.27
C TYR A 416 -13.83 -16.58 15.83
N ASP A 417 -14.55 -17.27 14.95
CA ASP A 417 -15.62 -18.17 15.37
C ASP A 417 -15.04 -19.56 15.65
N VAL A 418 -15.54 -20.24 16.69
CA VAL A 418 -15.11 -21.61 17.03
C VAL A 418 -15.49 -22.61 15.93
N ASN A 419 -14.66 -23.61 15.71
CA ASN A 419 -14.93 -24.69 14.74
C ASN A 419 -16.06 -25.62 15.24
N SER A 420 -16.05 -25.97 16.53
CA SER A 420 -17.15 -26.69 17.20
C SER A 420 -17.21 -26.33 18.68
N GLY A 421 -18.27 -26.72 19.37
CA GLY A 421 -18.57 -26.25 20.72
C GLY A 421 -19.18 -24.86 20.72
N ALA A 422 -19.24 -24.22 21.89
CA ALA A 422 -19.81 -22.90 22.06
C ALA A 422 -19.10 -22.09 23.16
N ILE A 423 -19.04 -20.76 22.96
CA ILE A 423 -18.72 -19.80 24.01
C ILE A 423 -20.03 -19.08 24.32
N LYS A 424 -20.42 -19.05 25.60
CA LYS A 424 -21.68 -18.45 26.04
C LYS A 424 -21.40 -17.34 27.05
N ILE A 425 -22.17 -16.26 26.95
CA ILE A 425 -22.21 -15.17 27.93
C ILE A 425 -23.62 -15.11 28.47
N ASP A 426 -23.76 -15.28 29.82
CA ASP A 426 -25.03 -15.36 30.49
C ASP A 426 -26.01 -16.36 29.84
N GLY A 427 -25.49 -17.51 29.37
CA GLY A 427 -26.27 -18.58 28.73
C GLY A 427 -26.51 -18.39 27.22
N HIS A 428 -26.22 -17.26 26.64
CA HIS A 428 -26.37 -16.97 25.21
C HIS A 428 -25.07 -17.21 24.45
N ASN A 429 -25.15 -17.85 23.28
CA ASN A 429 -23.98 -18.08 22.47
C ASN A 429 -23.43 -16.74 21.93
N VAL A 430 -22.11 -16.56 21.95
CA VAL A 430 -21.48 -15.34 21.39
C VAL A 430 -21.83 -15.10 19.91
N LYS A 431 -22.24 -16.15 19.19
CA LYS A 431 -22.69 -16.07 17.80
C LYS A 431 -24.08 -15.42 17.64
N ASP A 432 -24.87 -15.35 18.71
CA ASP A 432 -26.22 -14.78 18.70
C ASP A 432 -26.25 -13.26 18.92
N PHE A 433 -25.09 -12.65 19.16
CA PHE A 433 -24.94 -11.21 19.33
C PHE A 433 -24.46 -10.53 18.05
N ASN A 434 -24.82 -9.27 17.86
CA ASN A 434 -24.09 -8.39 16.95
C ASN A 434 -22.65 -8.22 17.45
N ARG A 435 -21.65 -8.35 16.55
CA ARG A 435 -20.23 -8.32 16.97
C ARG A 435 -19.84 -7.00 17.66
N SER A 436 -20.35 -5.87 17.16
CA SER A 436 -20.08 -4.56 17.75
C SER A 436 -20.61 -4.42 19.18
N GLU A 437 -21.84 -4.90 19.42
CA GLU A 437 -22.46 -4.87 20.75
C GLU A 437 -21.77 -5.85 21.70
N LEU A 438 -21.47 -7.07 21.24
CA LEU A 438 -20.71 -8.04 22.01
C LEU A 438 -19.37 -7.45 22.48
N ARG A 439 -18.60 -6.81 21.57
CA ARG A 439 -17.29 -6.24 21.87
C ARG A 439 -17.35 -5.05 22.84
N GLN A 440 -18.47 -4.35 22.97
CA GLN A 440 -18.66 -3.30 23.99
C GLN A 440 -18.67 -3.85 25.42
N MET A 441 -18.99 -5.15 25.60
CA MET A 441 -18.92 -5.77 26.93
C MET A 441 -17.48 -5.98 27.41
N PHE A 442 -16.50 -5.93 26.52
CA PHE A 442 -15.10 -6.24 26.81
C PHE A 442 -14.22 -4.99 26.95
N GLY A 443 -13.39 -4.97 27.98
CA GLY A 443 -12.25 -4.06 28.08
C GLY A 443 -10.95 -4.84 27.96
N MET A 444 -9.98 -4.29 27.24
CA MET A 444 -8.73 -4.97 26.99
C MET A 444 -7.53 -4.09 27.34
N VAL A 445 -6.63 -4.64 28.16
CA VAL A 445 -5.31 -4.07 28.44
C VAL A 445 -4.26 -5.11 28.07
N LEU A 446 -3.62 -4.93 26.95
CA LEU A 446 -2.60 -5.87 26.43
C LEU A 446 -1.21 -5.54 26.94
N GLN A 447 -0.29 -6.50 26.77
CA GLN A 447 1.13 -6.33 27.03
C GLN A 447 1.74 -5.27 26.10
N ASP A 448 1.44 -5.34 24.79
CA ASP A 448 1.83 -4.34 23.81
C ASP A 448 0.79 -3.21 23.83
N THR A 449 1.14 -2.14 24.55
CA THR A 449 0.28 -0.98 24.69
C THR A 449 0.30 -0.11 23.44
N TRP A 450 -0.88 0.19 22.88
CA TRP A 450 -1.01 1.06 21.72
C TRP A 450 -1.71 2.38 22.11
N LEU A 451 -1.06 3.49 21.78
CA LEU A 451 -1.61 4.84 21.90
C LEU A 451 -1.60 5.50 20.52
N PHE A 452 -2.66 6.22 20.21
CA PHE A 452 -2.78 6.94 18.95
C PHE A 452 -2.03 8.28 19.02
N HIS A 453 -1.57 8.76 17.87
CA HIS A 453 -1.14 10.15 17.72
C HIS A 453 -2.30 11.08 18.09
N GLY A 454 -2.05 12.04 18.98
CA GLY A 454 -3.05 12.95 19.53
C GLY A 454 -2.78 13.25 21.00
N THR A 455 -3.70 13.96 21.64
CA THR A 455 -3.54 14.36 23.03
C THR A 455 -3.72 13.18 24.01
N ILE A 456 -3.16 13.30 25.21
CA ILE A 456 -3.39 12.34 26.30
C ILE A 456 -4.89 12.25 26.62
N MET A 457 -5.59 13.38 26.62
CA MET A 457 -7.05 13.46 26.83
C MET A 457 -7.80 12.59 25.84
N GLU A 458 -7.52 12.75 24.55
CA GLU A 458 -8.15 11.98 23.46
C GLU A 458 -7.83 10.48 23.56
N ASN A 459 -6.60 10.13 23.91
CA ASN A 459 -6.19 8.75 24.08
C ASN A 459 -6.93 8.03 25.21
N ILE A 460 -7.22 8.70 26.32
CA ILE A 460 -8.04 8.12 27.41
C ILE A 460 -9.51 8.11 26.99
N ARG A 461 -10.02 9.21 26.39
CA ARG A 461 -11.40 9.34 25.91
C ARG A 461 -11.77 8.32 24.84
N TYR A 462 -10.77 7.72 24.17
CA TYR A 462 -11.00 6.65 23.22
C TYR A 462 -11.79 5.45 23.80
N GLY A 463 -11.73 5.24 25.12
CA GLY A 463 -12.54 4.23 25.81
C GLY A 463 -14.05 4.52 25.77
N ARG A 464 -14.45 5.80 25.80
CA ARG A 464 -15.83 6.27 25.66
C ARG A 464 -15.81 7.70 25.10
N LEU A 465 -16.16 7.84 23.82
CA LEU A 465 -15.96 9.07 23.05
C LEU A 465 -16.84 10.25 23.52
N ASP A 466 -17.96 9.98 24.14
CA ASP A 466 -18.91 10.96 24.70
C ASP A 466 -18.59 11.37 26.14
N ALA A 467 -17.50 10.86 26.73
CA ALA A 467 -17.11 11.19 28.10
C ALA A 467 -16.64 12.65 28.21
N THR A 468 -17.05 13.28 29.33
CA THR A 468 -16.63 14.64 29.68
C THR A 468 -15.14 14.66 30.10
N ASP A 469 -14.54 15.85 30.11
CA ASP A 469 -13.15 16.03 30.57
C ASP A 469 -12.99 15.60 32.04
N GLU A 470 -14.02 15.87 32.88
CA GLU A 470 -14.04 15.48 34.28
C GLU A 470 -14.02 13.96 34.44
N GLU A 471 -14.81 13.23 33.65
CA GLU A 471 -14.85 11.76 33.69
C GLU A 471 -13.49 11.17 33.25
N VAL A 472 -12.87 11.73 32.22
CA VAL A 472 -11.52 11.35 31.78
C VAL A 472 -10.49 11.57 32.88
N ILE A 473 -10.54 12.72 33.58
CA ILE A 473 -9.65 13.02 34.70
C ILE A 473 -9.89 12.07 35.88
N GLN A 474 -11.15 11.69 36.17
CA GLN A 474 -11.46 10.73 37.23
C GLN A 474 -10.94 9.33 36.88
N ALA A 475 -11.06 8.87 35.63
CA ALA A 475 -10.49 7.63 35.15
C ALA A 475 -8.95 7.65 35.29
N ALA A 476 -8.29 8.75 34.93
CA ALA A 476 -6.86 8.93 35.08
C ALA A 476 -6.39 8.91 36.56
N LYS A 477 -7.21 9.45 37.49
CA LYS A 477 -6.95 9.36 38.93
C LYS A 477 -7.06 7.92 39.42
N ALA A 478 -8.09 7.20 38.99
CA ALA A 478 -8.30 5.80 39.34
C ALA A 478 -7.20 4.89 38.82
N ALA A 479 -6.63 5.23 37.65
CA ALA A 479 -5.47 4.56 37.06
C ALA A 479 -4.12 5.05 37.62
N HIS A 480 -4.09 5.90 38.61
CA HIS A 480 -2.87 6.49 39.20
C HIS A 480 -1.94 7.24 38.23
N VAL A 481 -2.44 7.66 37.06
CA VAL A 481 -1.64 8.37 36.02
C VAL A 481 -1.81 9.89 36.07
N HIS A 482 -2.84 10.40 36.74
CA HIS A 482 -3.17 11.82 36.81
C HIS A 482 -1.99 12.71 37.28
N ARG A 483 -1.28 12.33 38.35
CA ARG A 483 -0.12 13.09 38.86
C ARG A 483 0.99 13.21 37.84
N PHE A 484 1.27 12.12 37.14
CA PHE A 484 2.27 12.12 36.05
C PHE A 484 1.83 13.07 34.94
N VAL A 485 0.59 12.97 34.46
CA VAL A 485 0.07 13.86 33.40
C VAL A 485 0.19 15.33 33.78
N GLN A 486 -0.05 15.69 35.04
CA GLN A 486 0.12 17.07 35.54
C GLN A 486 1.56 17.58 35.52
N THR A 487 2.57 16.70 35.52
CA THR A 487 3.97 17.08 35.43
C THR A 487 4.44 17.34 34.00
N LEU A 488 3.64 16.96 33.01
CA LEU A 488 3.99 17.12 31.60
C LEU A 488 3.70 18.55 31.10
N PRO A 489 4.51 19.06 30.17
CA PRO A 489 4.21 20.32 29.49
C PRO A 489 2.88 20.20 28.74
N GLY A 490 1.90 21.05 29.11
CA GLY A 490 0.54 20.99 28.53
C GLY A 490 -0.42 20.01 29.22
N GLY A 491 0.04 19.16 30.15
CA GLY A 491 -0.80 18.23 30.90
C GLY A 491 -1.58 17.27 29.99
N TYR A 492 -2.90 17.24 30.14
CA TYR A 492 -3.77 16.41 29.29
C TYR A 492 -3.79 16.79 27.80
N ASN A 493 -3.42 18.03 27.46
CA ASN A 493 -3.33 18.51 26.08
C ASN A 493 -1.96 18.23 25.44
N MET A 494 -1.05 17.58 26.14
CA MET A 494 0.21 17.15 25.56
C MET A 494 -0.06 16.14 24.46
N GLU A 495 0.50 16.38 23.27
CA GLU A 495 0.43 15.46 22.12
C GLU A 495 1.44 14.33 22.29
N LEU A 496 0.97 13.11 22.06
CA LEU A 496 1.80 11.93 21.92
C LEU A 496 2.24 11.83 20.46
N ASN A 497 3.52 11.54 20.23
CA ASN A 497 4.02 11.30 18.88
C ASN A 497 3.52 9.94 18.32
N GLU A 498 3.78 9.68 17.03
CA GLU A 498 3.27 8.48 16.33
C GLU A 498 3.60 7.16 17.04
N GLU A 499 4.77 7.06 17.70
CA GLU A 499 5.20 5.86 18.44
C GLU A 499 4.95 6.00 19.95
N ALA A 500 4.39 7.12 20.40
CA ALA A 500 4.28 7.51 21.81
C ALA A 500 5.64 7.36 22.57
N SER A 501 6.77 7.58 21.88
CA SER A 501 8.12 7.43 22.44
C SER A 501 8.46 8.53 23.45
N ASN A 502 7.66 9.58 23.52
CA ASN A 502 7.78 10.67 24.49
C ASN A 502 7.19 10.35 25.88
N VAL A 503 6.71 9.13 26.09
CA VAL A 503 6.27 8.60 27.39
C VAL A 503 6.85 7.19 27.60
N SER A 504 7.16 6.84 28.88
CA SER A 504 7.73 5.52 29.18
C SER A 504 6.70 4.38 29.00
N GLN A 505 7.19 3.15 28.86
CA GLN A 505 6.32 1.97 28.69
C GLN A 505 5.33 1.80 29.85
N GLY A 506 5.74 2.02 31.09
CA GLY A 506 4.83 1.97 32.25
C GLY A 506 3.77 3.08 32.23
N GLN A 507 4.14 4.28 31.75
CA GLN A 507 3.19 5.38 31.59
C GLN A 507 2.17 5.09 30.49
N LYS A 508 2.61 4.54 29.34
CA LYS A 508 1.70 4.07 28.28
C LYS A 508 0.66 3.11 28.85
N GLN A 509 1.11 2.19 29.69
CA GLN A 509 0.25 1.20 30.28
C GLN A 509 -0.78 1.80 31.25
N LEU A 510 -0.36 2.72 32.13
CA LEU A 510 -1.30 3.43 33.00
C LEU A 510 -2.36 4.22 32.19
N LEU A 511 -1.97 4.80 31.04
CA LEU A 511 -2.91 5.48 30.13
C LEU A 511 -3.92 4.49 29.50
N THR A 512 -3.46 3.29 29.10
CA THR A 512 -4.38 2.26 28.58
C THR A 512 -5.28 1.68 29.64
N ILE A 513 -4.82 1.57 30.90
CA ILE A 513 -5.67 1.21 32.04
C ILE A 513 -6.72 2.31 32.29
N ALA A 514 -6.35 3.59 32.22
CA ALA A 514 -7.31 4.69 32.34
C ALA A 514 -8.38 4.65 31.24
N ARG A 515 -8.00 4.32 30.01
CA ARG A 515 -8.92 4.08 28.89
C ARG A 515 -9.92 2.95 29.20
N ALA A 516 -9.44 1.83 29.74
CA ALA A 516 -10.27 0.69 30.11
C ALA A 516 -11.21 1.01 31.30
N ILE A 517 -10.75 1.78 32.30
CA ILE A 517 -11.59 2.25 33.41
C ILE A 517 -12.72 3.15 32.90
N LEU A 518 -12.42 4.06 31.96
CA LEU A 518 -13.41 4.98 31.39
C LEU A 518 -14.46 4.24 30.56
N ALA A 519 -14.08 3.16 29.88
CA ALA A 519 -14.98 2.33 29.08
C ALA A 519 -16.00 1.56 29.95
N ASP A 520 -15.67 1.27 31.20
CA ASP A 520 -16.50 0.55 32.20
C ASP A 520 -17.10 -0.78 31.70
N PRO A 521 -16.27 -1.72 31.16
CA PRO A 521 -16.73 -2.97 30.58
C PRO A 521 -17.16 -3.98 31.67
N LYS A 522 -18.01 -4.96 31.33
CA LYS A 522 -18.41 -6.06 32.21
C LYS A 522 -17.35 -7.16 32.32
N ILE A 523 -16.63 -7.40 31.23
CA ILE A 523 -15.61 -8.44 31.14
C ILE A 523 -14.26 -7.79 30.79
N LEU A 524 -13.22 -8.15 31.50
CA LEU A 524 -11.87 -7.65 31.27
C LEU A 524 -10.96 -8.74 30.72
N ILE A 525 -10.12 -8.33 29.78
CA ILE A 525 -9.04 -9.14 29.23
C ILE A 525 -7.74 -8.40 29.51
N LEU A 526 -6.89 -9.03 30.31
CA LEU A 526 -5.67 -8.42 30.80
C LEU A 526 -4.46 -9.25 30.39
N GLY A 527 -3.58 -8.66 29.58
CA GLY A 527 -2.25 -9.18 29.30
C GLY A 527 -1.27 -8.77 30.40
N GLU A 528 -0.15 -9.45 30.50
CA GLU A 528 0.86 -9.10 31.48
C GLU A 528 1.61 -7.82 31.12
N ALA A 529 1.76 -6.98 32.12
CA ALA A 529 1.99 -5.56 31.90
C ALA A 529 3.44 -5.04 32.13
N THR A 530 4.45 -5.85 32.44
CA THR A 530 5.61 -5.28 33.17
C THR A 530 7.00 -5.83 32.91
N SER A 531 7.32 -6.42 31.78
CA SER A 531 8.67 -6.97 31.53
C SER A 531 9.81 -5.91 31.43
N SER A 532 9.48 -4.61 31.45
CA SER A 532 10.46 -3.51 31.22
C SER A 532 10.12 -2.22 31.98
N VAL A 533 9.55 -2.31 33.19
CA VAL A 533 9.06 -1.16 33.95
C VAL A 533 9.80 -1.09 35.31
N ASP A 534 10.11 0.13 35.77
CA ASP A 534 10.71 0.34 37.09
C ASP A 534 9.75 -0.07 38.22
N THR A 535 10.31 -0.50 39.36
CA THR A 535 9.57 -1.04 40.51
C THR A 535 8.48 -0.08 41.05
N ARG A 536 8.73 1.23 41.01
CA ARG A 536 7.75 2.22 41.52
C ARG A 536 6.52 2.30 40.61
N THR A 537 6.74 2.36 39.32
CA THR A 537 5.67 2.38 38.31
C THR A 537 4.94 1.06 38.29
N GLU A 538 5.63 -0.07 38.52
CA GLU A 538 5.04 -1.40 38.65
C GLU A 538 3.99 -1.45 39.77
N VAL A 539 4.30 -0.93 40.96
CA VAL A 539 3.33 -0.85 42.07
C VAL A 539 2.11 -0.01 41.71
N LEU A 540 2.28 1.06 40.93
CA LEU A 540 1.15 1.88 40.47
C LEU A 540 0.30 1.13 39.46
N ILE A 541 0.91 0.41 38.52
CA ILE A 541 0.21 -0.43 37.54
C ILE A 541 -0.60 -1.50 38.26
N GLN A 542 -0.01 -2.19 39.26
CA GLN A 542 -0.73 -3.21 40.02
C GLN A 542 -1.96 -2.62 40.73
N LYS A 543 -1.82 -1.48 41.41
CA LYS A 543 -2.95 -0.79 42.05
C LYS A 543 -4.03 -0.35 41.05
N ALA A 544 -3.62 0.12 39.88
CA ALA A 544 -4.53 0.51 38.82
C ALA A 544 -5.30 -0.71 38.25
N MET A 545 -4.61 -1.83 38.08
CA MET A 545 -5.21 -3.10 37.66
C MET A 545 -6.21 -3.64 38.70
N ASP A 546 -5.85 -3.61 40.00
CA ASP A 546 -6.76 -4.03 41.06
C ASP A 546 -8.02 -3.16 41.12
N ASN A 547 -7.89 -1.85 40.93
CA ASN A 547 -9.04 -0.94 40.81
C ASN A 547 -9.89 -1.28 39.56
N LEU A 548 -9.26 -1.57 38.42
CA LEU A 548 -9.96 -1.91 37.19
C LEU A 548 -10.72 -3.23 37.31
N MET A 549 -10.16 -4.26 37.95
CA MET A 549 -10.75 -5.60 38.09
C MET A 549 -11.93 -5.65 39.11
N ARG A 550 -12.04 -4.70 40.01
CA ARG A 550 -13.03 -4.74 41.10
C ARG A 550 -14.46 -4.81 40.56
N GLY A 551 -15.16 -5.90 40.90
CA GLY A 551 -16.57 -6.14 40.53
C GLY A 551 -16.76 -6.53 39.04
N ARG A 552 -15.69 -6.91 38.33
CA ARG A 552 -15.77 -7.30 36.93
C ARG A 552 -15.18 -8.69 36.72
N THR A 553 -15.78 -9.46 35.81
CA THR A 553 -15.21 -10.75 35.38
C THR A 553 -13.90 -10.50 34.62
N SER A 554 -12.77 -11.03 35.12
CA SER A 554 -11.46 -10.66 34.62
C SER A 554 -10.64 -11.87 34.22
N PHE A 555 -10.30 -11.97 32.92
CA PHE A 555 -9.38 -12.98 32.38
C PHE A 555 -7.97 -12.40 32.30
N VAL A 556 -7.03 -12.97 33.02
CA VAL A 556 -5.65 -12.50 33.10
C VAL A 556 -4.72 -13.57 32.52
N ILE A 557 -3.99 -13.23 31.45
CA ILE A 557 -2.85 -14.05 31.00
C ILE A 557 -1.73 -13.79 31.99
N ALA A 558 -1.53 -14.70 32.95
CA ALA A 558 -0.65 -14.46 34.06
C ALA A 558 0.73 -15.11 33.85
N HIS A 559 1.77 -14.28 34.04
CA HIS A 559 3.17 -14.71 34.15
C HIS A 559 3.78 -14.28 35.50
N ARG A 560 2.98 -13.62 36.38
CA ARG A 560 3.42 -13.15 37.70
C ARG A 560 2.76 -13.95 38.81
N LEU A 561 3.58 -14.24 39.79
CA LEU A 561 3.18 -14.99 40.97
C LEU A 561 2.02 -14.33 41.71
N SER A 562 2.07 -13.01 41.95
CA SER A 562 1.01 -12.28 42.68
C SER A 562 -0.36 -12.39 41.97
N THR A 563 -0.37 -12.23 40.65
CA THR A 563 -1.59 -12.29 39.85
C THR A 563 -2.20 -13.68 39.83
N ILE A 564 -1.36 -14.73 39.82
CA ILE A 564 -1.79 -16.14 39.83
C ILE A 564 -2.33 -16.52 41.19
N ARG A 565 -1.62 -16.13 42.28
CA ARG A 565 -1.98 -16.48 43.64
C ARG A 565 -3.31 -15.88 44.09
N ASP A 566 -3.61 -14.65 43.67
CA ASP A 566 -4.82 -13.93 44.06
C ASP A 566 -6.00 -14.18 43.10
N ALA A 567 -5.94 -15.17 42.21
CA ALA A 567 -7.02 -15.55 41.30
C ALA A 567 -8.05 -16.47 41.97
N ASP A 568 -9.33 -16.22 41.71
CA ASP A 568 -10.43 -17.08 42.19
C ASP A 568 -10.45 -18.43 41.48
N LEU A 569 -9.96 -18.46 40.22
CA LEU A 569 -9.87 -19.67 39.40
C LEU A 569 -8.62 -19.58 38.52
N ILE A 570 -7.82 -20.62 38.57
CA ILE A 570 -6.66 -20.82 37.68
C ILE A 570 -7.01 -21.88 36.66
N LEU A 571 -6.88 -21.54 35.38
CA LEU A 571 -6.98 -22.45 34.24
C LEU A 571 -5.59 -22.76 33.73
N VAL A 572 -5.13 -23.98 33.90
CA VAL A 572 -3.79 -24.44 33.52
C VAL A 572 -3.88 -25.08 32.13
N MET A 573 -3.29 -24.42 31.14
CA MET A 573 -3.34 -24.85 29.75
C MET A 573 -2.04 -25.56 29.34
N ARG A 574 -2.20 -26.65 28.63
CA ARG A 574 -1.12 -27.38 27.95
C ARG A 574 -1.62 -27.92 26.62
N GLU A 575 -0.90 -27.62 25.53
CA GLU A 575 -1.20 -28.12 24.18
C GLU A 575 -2.67 -27.96 23.75
N GLY A 576 -3.31 -26.85 24.12
CA GLY A 576 -4.68 -26.50 23.72
C GLY A 576 -5.78 -27.02 24.65
N ASP A 577 -5.44 -27.75 25.72
CA ASP A 577 -6.39 -28.28 26.70
C ASP A 577 -6.22 -27.65 28.08
N ILE A 578 -7.28 -27.66 28.89
CA ILE A 578 -7.20 -27.42 30.32
C ILE A 578 -6.79 -28.73 31.00
N VAL A 579 -5.53 -28.78 31.46
CA VAL A 579 -5.03 -29.97 32.18
C VAL A 579 -5.38 -29.96 33.67
N GLU A 580 -5.47 -28.77 34.26
CA GLU A 580 -5.86 -28.57 35.66
C GLU A 580 -6.64 -27.28 35.82
N GLN A 581 -7.56 -27.26 36.80
CA GLN A 581 -8.28 -26.04 37.20
C GLN A 581 -8.54 -26.08 38.71
N GLY A 582 -8.53 -24.90 39.36
CA GLY A 582 -8.75 -24.74 40.79
C GLY A 582 -8.11 -23.47 41.33
N THR A 583 -8.10 -23.32 42.64
CA THR A 583 -7.38 -22.25 43.33
C THR A 583 -5.89 -22.54 43.43
N HIS A 584 -5.08 -21.54 43.74
CA HIS A 584 -3.64 -21.68 43.95
C HIS A 584 -3.28 -22.79 44.95
N GLU A 585 -3.94 -22.80 46.10
CA GLU A 585 -3.68 -23.77 47.18
C GLU A 585 -4.08 -25.21 46.76
N GLU A 586 -5.24 -25.35 46.11
CA GLU A 586 -5.71 -26.66 45.63
C GLU A 586 -4.76 -27.26 44.58
N LEU A 587 -4.27 -26.45 43.65
CA LEU A 587 -3.40 -26.90 42.58
C LEU A 587 -1.98 -27.22 43.07
N LEU A 588 -1.46 -26.48 44.03
CA LEU A 588 -0.19 -26.81 44.69
C LEU A 588 -0.29 -28.12 45.48
N ALA A 589 -1.41 -28.29 46.21
CA ALA A 589 -1.64 -29.52 47.01
C ALA A 589 -1.76 -30.77 46.13
N LYS A 590 -2.22 -30.64 44.87
CA LYS A 590 -2.29 -31.75 43.90
C LYS A 590 -0.93 -32.21 43.43
N GLY A 591 0.12 -31.36 43.51
CA GLY A 591 1.48 -31.70 43.05
C GLY A 591 1.55 -32.04 41.56
N GLY A 592 0.69 -31.47 40.74
CA GLY A 592 0.58 -31.75 39.30
C GLY A 592 1.37 -30.75 38.44
N PHE A 593 0.96 -30.61 37.18
CA PHE A 593 1.63 -29.78 36.19
C PHE A 593 1.72 -28.30 36.62
N TYR A 594 0.70 -27.79 37.34
CA TYR A 594 0.75 -26.45 37.91
C TYR A 594 1.85 -26.28 38.94
N ALA A 595 1.99 -27.24 39.84
CA ALA A 595 3.02 -27.21 40.88
C ALA A 595 4.43 -27.27 40.25
N ASP A 596 4.64 -28.12 39.23
CA ASP A 596 5.89 -28.18 38.50
C ASP A 596 6.22 -26.84 37.80
N LEU A 597 5.22 -26.25 37.15
CA LEU A 597 5.36 -24.94 36.47
C LEU A 597 5.68 -23.82 37.47
N TYR A 598 5.00 -23.83 38.62
CA TYR A 598 5.21 -22.90 39.72
C TYR A 598 6.62 -23.00 40.28
N ASN A 599 7.06 -24.21 40.67
CA ASN A 599 8.35 -24.44 41.26
C ASN A 599 9.50 -24.11 40.28
N SER A 600 9.34 -24.45 39.00
CA SER A 600 10.35 -24.15 37.97
C SER A 600 10.52 -22.66 37.68
N GLN A 601 9.48 -21.86 37.82
CA GLN A 601 9.51 -20.41 37.51
C GLN A 601 9.79 -19.52 38.71
N PHE A 602 9.40 -19.92 39.93
CA PHE A 602 9.36 -19.06 41.10
C PHE A 602 10.17 -19.51 42.30
N GLU A 603 10.43 -20.82 42.52
CA GLU A 603 11.29 -21.26 43.63
C GLU A 603 12.78 -20.93 43.48
N SER A 604 13.25 -20.73 42.24
CA SER A 604 14.65 -20.32 42.02
C SER A 604 14.94 -18.88 42.43
N THR A 605 13.93 -18.07 42.71
CA THR A 605 14.09 -16.65 43.08
C THR A 605 14.24 -16.45 44.60
N ASP A 606 13.76 -17.38 45.44
CA ASP A 606 13.88 -17.28 46.89
C ASP A 606 15.23 -17.76 47.46
N LEU A 607 16.05 -18.46 46.67
CA LEU A 607 17.37 -18.96 47.08
C LEU A 607 18.51 -17.94 46.95
N THR A 608 18.25 -16.73 46.41
CA THR A 608 19.26 -15.69 46.25
C THR A 608 19.19 -14.55 47.27
N CYS A 609 18.32 -14.64 48.28
CA CYS A 609 18.16 -13.65 49.34
C CYS A 609 18.42 -14.23 50.75
N ALA A 610 19.28 -15.24 50.90
CA ALA A 610 19.75 -15.72 52.20
C ALA A 610 21.23 -15.44 52.36
#